data_5906b269a549dcf6eb8e6c7bfa1b4469
#
_entry.id   5906b269a549dcf6eb8e6c7bfa1b4469
#
_cell.length_a   1.000
_cell.length_b   1.000
_cell.length_c   1.000
_cell.angle_alpha   90.00
_cell.angle_beta   90.00
_cell.angle_gamma   90.00
#
_symmetry.space_group_name_H-M   'P 1'
#
loop_
_entity.id
_entity.type
_entity.pdbx_description
1 polymer ?
#
loop_
_entity_poly.entity_id
_entity_poly.type
_entity_poly.pdbx_seq_one_letter_code
_entity_poly.pdbx_strand_id
1 'polypeptide(L)' 'MTSSRLVAMLDGWVREAVARHGDNWPAIMAALEENLDGLEKDQRAELSSRIALLLATSSDAVNSEFH' A
#
# COMPACT_ATOMS: atom_id res chain seq x y z
N MET A 1 10.54 15.16 0.82
CA MET A 1 10.20 14.75 2.18
C MET A 1 8.80 14.17 2.23
N THR A 2 8.66 12.95 2.74
CA THR A 2 7.36 12.30 2.80
C THR A 2 6.48 12.93 3.87
N SER A 3 5.24 13.28 3.51
CA SER A 3 4.31 13.87 4.46
C SER A 3 3.82 12.80 5.44
N SER A 4 3.94 13.08 6.75
CA SER A 4 3.43 12.20 7.79
C SER A 4 1.93 11.97 7.63
N ARG A 5 1.22 12.98 7.16
CA ARG A 5 -0.21 12.92 6.93
C ARG A 5 -0.57 11.92 5.83
N LEU A 6 0.22 11.90 4.74
CA LEU A 6 0.00 10.95 3.65
C LEU A 6 0.30 9.53 4.09
N VAL A 7 1.38 9.34 4.86
CA VAL A 7 1.74 8.03 5.38
C VAL A 7 0.66 7.49 6.32
N ALA A 8 0.15 8.34 7.21
CA ALA A 8 -0.92 7.95 8.12
C ALA A 8 -2.20 7.59 7.37
N MET A 9 -2.50 8.33 6.31
CA MET A 9 -3.65 8.09 5.45
C MET A 9 -3.54 6.73 4.76
N LEU A 10 -2.37 6.45 4.19
CA LEU A 10 -2.10 5.17 3.54
C LEU A 10 -2.23 4.02 4.52
N ASP A 11 -1.67 4.16 5.71
CA ASP A 11 -1.74 3.14 6.75
C ASP A 11 -3.20 2.82 7.11
N GLY A 12 -4.03 3.84 7.24
CA GLY A 12 -5.46 3.67 7.49
C GLY A 12 -6.17 2.93 6.36
N TRP A 13 -5.84 3.28 5.11
CA TRP A 13 -6.42 2.61 3.94
C TRP A 13 -6.03 1.14 3.89
N VAL A 14 -4.77 0.84 4.17
CA VAL A 14 -4.28 -0.54 4.17
C VAL A 14 -5.01 -1.35 5.23
N ARG A 15 -5.14 -0.82 6.44
CA ARG A 15 -5.83 -1.50 7.53
C ARG A 15 -7.29 -1.78 7.19
N GLU A 16 -7.96 -0.79 6.61
CA GLU A 16 -9.35 -0.94 6.21
C GLU A 16 -9.51 -1.98 5.11
N ALA A 17 -8.61 -1.96 4.13
CA ALA A 17 -8.64 -2.91 3.03
C ALA A 17 -8.39 -4.33 3.53
N VAL A 18 -7.43 -4.51 4.44
CA VAL A 18 -7.16 -5.82 5.04
C VAL A 18 -8.35 -6.31 5.84
N ALA A 19 -9.01 -5.41 6.58
CA ALA A 19 -10.20 -5.77 7.35
C ALA A 19 -11.34 -6.24 6.45
N ARG A 20 -11.45 -5.67 5.26
CA ARG A 20 -12.51 -6.03 4.30
C ARG A 20 -12.20 -7.27 3.48
N HIS A 21 -10.95 -7.40 3.05
CA HIS A 21 -10.56 -8.41 2.06
C HIS A 21 -9.68 -9.51 2.62
N GLY A 22 -9.17 -9.35 3.83
CA GLY A 22 -8.33 -10.35 4.46
C GLY A 22 -7.02 -10.55 3.69
N ASP A 23 -6.77 -11.78 3.26
CA ASP A 23 -5.54 -12.13 2.54
C ASP A 23 -5.63 -11.93 1.03
N ASN A 24 -6.72 -11.37 0.56
CA ASN A 24 -6.92 -11.17 -0.88
C ASN A 24 -6.16 -9.93 -1.36
N TRP A 25 -4.87 -10.09 -1.62
CA TRP A 25 -3.98 -9.00 -2.03
C TRP A 25 -4.43 -8.29 -3.30
N PRO A 26 -4.88 -8.97 -4.37
CA PRO A 26 -5.39 -8.27 -5.55
C PRO A 26 -6.54 -7.32 -5.22
N ALA A 27 -7.45 -7.72 -4.34
CA ALA A 27 -8.57 -6.86 -3.94
C ALA A 27 -8.08 -5.67 -3.10
N ILE A 28 -7.11 -5.91 -2.21
CA ILE A 28 -6.50 -4.85 -1.40
C ILE A 28 -5.83 -3.82 -2.30
N MET A 29 -5.05 -4.27 -3.27
CA MET A 29 -4.38 -3.39 -4.21
C MET A 29 -5.36 -2.58 -5.04
N ALA A 30 -6.44 -3.20 -5.50
CA ALA A 30 -7.48 -2.50 -6.25
C ALA A 30 -8.13 -1.40 -5.41
N ALA A 31 -8.41 -1.69 -4.14
CA ALA A 31 -8.99 -0.70 -3.24
C ALA A 31 -8.05 0.48 -3.01
N LEU A 32 -6.75 0.19 -2.85
CA LEU A 32 -5.74 1.23 -2.68
C LEU A 32 -5.62 2.10 -3.92
N GLU A 33 -5.65 1.48 -5.11
CA GLU A 33 -5.60 2.22 -6.37
C GLU A 33 -6.79 3.15 -6.54
N GLU A 34 -7.98 2.72 -6.16
CA GLU A 34 -9.17 3.57 -6.19
C GLU A 34 -8.99 4.80 -5.30
N ASN A 35 -8.45 4.60 -4.11
CA ASN A 35 -8.20 5.71 -3.19
C ASN A 35 -7.12 6.64 -3.75
N LEU A 36 -6.11 6.10 -4.42
CA LEU A 36 -5.04 6.89 -5.02
C LEU A 36 -5.55 7.78 -6.15
N ASP A 37 -6.54 7.30 -6.90
CA ASP A 37 -7.12 8.07 -8.01
C ASP A 37 -7.74 9.40 -7.55
N GLY A 38 -8.15 9.47 -6.30
CA GLY A 38 -8.71 10.71 -5.74
C GLY A 38 -7.67 11.72 -5.30
N LEU A 39 -6.39 11.38 -5.39
CA LEU A 39 -5.29 12.24 -4.96
C LEU A 39 -4.70 13.03 -6.11
N GLU A 40 -3.96 14.08 -5.77
CA GLU A 40 -3.19 14.82 -6.75
C GLU A 40 -2.05 13.94 -7.29
N LYS A 41 -1.56 14.28 -8.48
CA LYS A 41 -0.55 13.51 -9.18
C LYS A 41 0.69 13.25 -8.33
N ASP A 42 1.18 14.29 -7.66
CA ASP A 42 2.38 14.19 -6.82
C ASP A 42 2.15 13.28 -5.61
N GLN A 43 1.02 13.42 -4.96
CA GLN A 43 0.67 12.60 -3.81
C GLN A 43 0.48 11.14 -4.20
N ARG A 44 -0.16 10.92 -5.34
CA ARG A 44 -0.38 9.58 -5.86
C ARG A 44 0.94 8.88 -6.17
N ALA A 45 1.87 9.59 -6.81
CA ALA A 45 3.18 9.04 -7.14
C ALA A 45 3.95 8.67 -5.88
N GLU A 46 3.91 9.52 -4.87
CA GLU A 46 4.59 9.28 -3.60
C GLU A 46 4.06 8.03 -2.89
N LEU A 47 2.73 7.92 -2.79
CA LEU A 47 2.12 6.76 -2.15
C LEU A 47 2.30 5.48 -2.94
N SER A 48 2.27 5.56 -4.28
CA SER A 48 2.53 4.41 -5.14
C SER A 48 3.91 3.85 -4.91
N SER A 49 4.92 4.72 -4.79
CA SER A 49 6.29 4.31 -4.49
C SER A 49 6.37 3.61 -3.15
N ARG A 50 5.65 4.13 -2.15
CA ARG A 50 5.66 3.54 -0.82
C ARG A 50 4.99 2.16 -0.81
N ILE A 51 3.90 2.01 -1.53
CA ILE A 51 3.21 0.72 -1.67
C ILE A 51 4.14 -0.30 -2.33
N ALA A 52 4.83 0.10 -3.39
CA ALA A 52 5.77 -0.77 -4.08
C ALA A 52 6.90 -1.23 -3.15
N LEU A 53 7.37 -0.33 -2.29
CA LEU A 53 8.41 -0.64 -1.32
C LEU A 53 7.94 -1.66 -0.29
N LEU A 54 6.71 -1.51 0.20
CA LEU A 54 6.12 -2.45 1.15
C LEU A 54 5.97 -3.83 0.53
N LEU A 55 5.52 -3.90 -0.72
CA LEU A 55 5.38 -5.16 -1.44
C LEU A 55 6.72 -5.84 -1.66
N ALA A 56 7.75 -5.07 -2.02
CA ALA A 56 9.10 -5.60 -2.22
C ALA A 56 9.64 -6.18 -0.91
N THR A 57 9.45 -5.50 0.19
CA THR A 57 9.88 -5.96 1.51
C THR A 57 9.17 -7.25 1.89
N SER A 58 7.87 -7.34 1.64
CA SER A 58 7.09 -8.54 1.93
C SER A 58 7.57 -9.73 1.09
N SER A 59 7.86 -9.48 -0.19
CA SER A 59 8.37 -10.53 -1.08
C SER A 59 9.71 -11.05 -0.61
N ASP A 60 10.60 -10.17 -0.17
CA ASP A 60 11.90 -10.56 0.36
C ASP A 60 11.76 -11.43 1.61
N ALA A 61 10.84 -11.06 2.49
CA ALA A 61 10.59 -11.83 3.71
C ALA A 61 10.10 -13.24 3.39
N VAL A 62 9.19 -13.36 2.42
CA VAL A 62 8.66 -14.65 1.98
C VAL A 62 9.77 -15.49 1.36
N ASN A 63 10.59 -14.89 0.51
CA ASN A 63 11.71 -15.59 -0.12
C ASN A 63 12.73 -16.08 0.89
N SER A 64 12.96 -15.32 1.94
CA SER A 64 13.89 -15.70 3.01
C SER A 64 13.43 -16.95 3.75
N GLU A 65 12.14 -17.15 3.88
CA GLU A 65 11.58 -18.31 4.57
C GLU A 65 11.79 -19.61 3.80
N PHE A 66 11.95 -19.52 2.48
CA PHE A 66 12.13 -20.70 1.65
C PHE A 66 13.58 -21.19 1.60
N HIS A 67 14.47 -20.46 2.20
CA HIS A 67 15.85 -20.89 2.32
C HIS A 67 16.09 -21.60 3.63
#